data_5fbacf0a9d3157ec929e78dd6fba6187
#
_entry.id   5fbacf0a9d3157ec929e78dd6fba6187
#
_cell.length_a   1.000
_cell.length_b   1.000
_cell.length_c   1.000
_cell.angle_alpha   90.00
_cell.angle_beta   90.00
_cell.angle_gamma   90.00
#
_symmetry.space_group_name_H-M   'P 1'
#
loop_
_entity.id
_entity.type
_entity.pdbx_description
1 polymer ?
#
loop_
_entity_poly.entity_id
_entity_poly.type
_entity_poly.pdbx_seq_one_letter_code
_entity_poly.pdbx_strand_id
1 'polypeptide(L)'
;SLPGSSSHPAESADKKEDIEAAGRAVVKMLELGLKPSDILTREAFEDAITVTMALGGSTNATLHLLAIAHAANVDLTLEDFNTIQERVPHLADLKPSGQYVFQDLYEVGGVPAVMKYLLANGFLHGDRITCTGKTVAENLADFADLTPGQKVIMPLENPKRADGPLIILNGNLAPDGAVAKVSGVKVRRHVGPAKVFDSEEDAIQAVLTDEIVD
;
A
#
# COMPACT_ATOMS: atom_id res chain seq x y z
N SER A 1 1.14 -8.48 10.72
CA SER A 1 0.21 -7.85 11.67
C SER A 1 -1.14 -8.57 11.65
N LEU A 2 -1.91 -8.43 12.72
CA LEU A 2 -3.27 -8.97 12.78
C LEU A 2 -4.21 -8.23 11.82
N PRO A 3 -5.23 -8.90 11.27
CA PRO A 3 -6.26 -8.24 10.47
C PRO A 3 -6.88 -7.06 11.22
N GLY A 4 -6.95 -5.90 10.58
CA GLY A 4 -7.51 -4.68 11.17
C GLY A 4 -6.55 -3.83 12.00
N SER A 5 -5.51 -4.39 12.57
CA SER A 5 -4.61 -3.67 13.48
C SER A 5 -3.86 -2.49 12.84
N SER A 6 -3.70 -2.47 11.53
CA SER A 6 -3.11 -1.35 10.79
C SER A 6 -4.03 -0.14 10.64
N SER A 7 -5.33 -0.30 10.90
CA SER A 7 -6.32 0.77 10.71
C SER A 7 -6.57 1.60 11.97
N HIS A 8 -6.33 1.03 13.15
CA HIS A 8 -6.60 1.71 14.41
C HIS A 8 -5.63 2.88 14.63
N PRO A 9 -6.13 4.07 15.02
CA PRO A 9 -5.28 5.20 15.35
C PRO A 9 -4.29 4.88 16.47
N ALA A 10 -3.07 5.42 16.38
CA ALA A 10 -1.95 5.03 17.24
C ALA A 10 -2.21 5.21 18.75
N GLU A 11 -3.02 6.21 19.13
CA GLU A 11 -3.33 6.53 20.53
C GLU A 11 -4.67 5.96 21.01
N SER A 12 -5.40 5.22 20.17
CA SER A 12 -6.71 4.68 20.51
C SER A 12 -6.63 3.53 21.52
N ALA A 13 -7.73 3.28 22.24
CA ALA A 13 -7.89 2.12 23.11
C ALA A 13 -7.77 0.82 22.30
N ASP A 14 -8.37 0.78 21.11
CA ASP A 14 -8.35 -0.36 20.19
C ASP A 14 -6.92 -0.72 19.80
N LYS A 15 -6.02 0.29 19.64
CA LYS A 15 -4.61 0.05 19.35
C LYS A 15 -3.87 -0.64 20.50
N LYS A 16 -4.24 -0.36 21.73
CA LYS A 16 -3.67 -1.05 22.91
C LYS A 16 -4.11 -2.51 22.95
N GLU A 17 -5.38 -2.78 22.62
CA GLU A 17 -5.89 -4.15 22.51
C GLU A 17 -5.19 -4.94 21.39
N ASP A 18 -4.89 -4.30 20.26
CA ASP A 18 -4.11 -4.90 19.17
C ASP A 18 -2.74 -5.38 19.62
N ILE A 19 -2.05 -4.60 20.45
CA ILE A 19 -0.71 -4.95 20.95
C ILE A 19 -0.76 -6.24 21.77
N GLU A 20 -1.73 -6.35 22.68
CA GLU A 20 -1.92 -7.56 23.48
C GLU A 20 -2.36 -8.75 22.61
N ALA A 21 -3.28 -8.52 21.67
CA ALA A 21 -3.74 -9.53 20.74
C ALA A 21 -2.61 -10.05 19.84
N ALA A 22 -1.70 -9.17 19.42
CA ALA A 22 -0.53 -9.55 18.64
C ALA A 22 0.40 -10.48 19.43
N GLY A 23 0.63 -10.20 20.73
CA GLY A 23 1.39 -11.10 21.60
C GLY A 23 0.76 -12.48 21.73
N ARG A 24 -0.54 -12.54 21.95
CA ARG A 24 -1.28 -13.84 21.99
C ARG A 24 -1.25 -14.58 20.64
N ALA A 25 -1.29 -13.84 19.51
CA ALA A 25 -1.25 -14.45 18.18
C ALA A 25 0.08 -15.14 17.90
N VAL A 26 1.21 -14.58 18.35
CA VAL A 26 2.54 -15.22 18.20
C VAL A 26 2.58 -16.57 18.92
N VAL A 27 2.06 -16.65 20.14
CA VAL A 27 1.98 -17.91 20.89
C VAL A 27 1.07 -18.91 20.13
N LYS A 28 -0.06 -18.44 19.62
CA LYS A 28 -0.97 -19.27 18.83
C LYS A 28 -0.36 -19.81 17.55
N MET A 29 0.45 -19.00 16.84
CA MET A 29 1.20 -19.46 15.67
C MET A 29 2.16 -20.61 16.01
N LEU A 30 2.86 -20.53 17.17
CA LEU A 30 3.73 -21.63 17.63
C LEU A 30 2.93 -22.90 17.89
N GLU A 31 1.78 -22.82 18.57
CA GLU A 31 0.91 -23.96 18.82
C GLU A 31 0.39 -24.63 17.54
N LEU A 32 0.12 -23.83 16.51
CA LEU A 32 -0.32 -24.28 15.20
C LEU A 32 0.84 -24.80 14.32
N GLY A 33 2.09 -24.63 14.74
CA GLY A 33 3.27 -24.90 13.92
C GLY A 33 3.40 -24.00 12.69
N LEU A 34 2.70 -22.84 12.68
CA LEU A 34 2.64 -21.92 11.56
C LEU A 34 3.93 -21.07 11.53
N LYS A 35 4.60 -21.07 10.40
CA LYS A 35 5.86 -20.34 10.18
C LYS A 35 5.62 -19.10 9.32
N PRO A 36 6.47 -18.06 9.42
CA PRO A 36 6.42 -16.92 8.50
C PRO A 36 6.45 -17.32 7.02
N SER A 37 7.22 -18.36 6.66
CA SER A 37 7.28 -18.90 5.28
C SER A 37 5.95 -19.47 4.77
N ASP A 38 5.04 -19.87 5.66
CA ASP A 38 3.73 -20.39 5.26
C ASP A 38 2.77 -19.23 4.90
N ILE A 39 3.07 -18.02 5.39
CA ILE A 39 2.26 -16.81 5.20
C ILE A 39 2.85 -15.94 4.09
N LEU A 40 4.17 -15.78 4.06
CA LEU A 40 4.88 -14.91 3.12
C LEU A 40 5.08 -15.62 1.77
N THR A 41 3.99 -15.87 1.07
CA THR A 41 3.99 -16.46 -0.28
C THR A 41 4.01 -15.36 -1.35
N ARG A 42 4.27 -15.73 -2.59
CA ARG A 42 4.22 -14.81 -3.74
C ARG A 42 2.87 -14.06 -3.80
N GLU A 43 1.78 -14.78 -3.68
CA GLU A 43 0.43 -14.21 -3.74
C GLU A 43 0.15 -13.26 -2.57
N ALA A 44 0.70 -13.52 -1.38
CA ALA A 44 0.57 -12.61 -0.25
C ALA A 44 1.29 -11.27 -0.50
N PHE A 45 2.42 -11.28 -1.21
CA PHE A 45 3.07 -10.04 -1.65
C PHE A 45 2.29 -9.32 -2.73
N GLU A 46 1.72 -10.03 -3.68
CA GLU A 46 0.84 -9.47 -4.71
C GLU A 46 -0.39 -8.79 -4.08
N ASP A 47 -1.00 -9.41 -3.08
CA ASP A 47 -2.09 -8.83 -2.30
C ASP A 47 -1.66 -7.58 -1.54
N ALA A 48 -0.48 -7.59 -0.92
CA ALA A 48 0.05 -6.42 -0.22
C ALA A 48 0.31 -5.25 -1.17
N ILE A 49 0.85 -5.51 -2.36
CA ILE A 49 1.04 -4.50 -3.41
C ILE A 49 -0.33 -3.98 -3.89
N THR A 50 -1.29 -4.88 -4.13
CA THR A 50 -2.65 -4.54 -4.55
C THR A 50 -3.33 -3.58 -3.57
N VAL A 51 -3.31 -3.89 -2.27
CA VAL A 51 -3.88 -3.02 -1.24
C VAL A 51 -3.13 -1.68 -1.18
N THR A 52 -1.80 -1.70 -1.32
CA THR A 52 -0.98 -0.49 -1.37
C THR A 52 -1.38 0.41 -2.54
N MET A 53 -1.57 -0.16 -3.74
CA MET A 53 -2.00 0.59 -4.93
C MET A 53 -3.39 1.18 -4.75
N ALA A 54 -4.35 0.40 -4.27
CA ALA A 54 -5.73 0.84 -4.06
C ALA A 54 -5.83 2.00 -3.04
N LEU A 55 -4.99 1.99 -2.00
CA LEU A 55 -4.98 3.01 -0.94
C LEU A 55 -4.13 4.24 -1.27
N GLY A 56 -3.42 4.26 -2.36
CA GLY A 56 -2.58 5.41 -2.71
C GLY A 56 -1.15 5.36 -2.19
N GLY A 57 -0.79 4.33 -1.48
CA GLY A 57 0.50 3.89 -0.99
C GLY A 57 1.62 4.90 -0.75
N SER A 58 2.76 4.37 -0.34
CA SER A 58 4.02 5.12 -0.18
C SER A 58 5.11 4.43 -0.99
N THR A 59 6.06 5.20 -1.54
CA THR A 59 7.27 4.66 -2.18
C THR A 59 8.08 3.76 -1.24
N ASN A 60 7.99 3.98 0.08
CA ASN A 60 8.58 3.12 1.09
C ASN A 60 8.05 1.67 1.03
N ALA A 61 6.79 1.47 0.63
CA ALA A 61 6.22 0.13 0.50
C ALA A 61 6.99 -0.72 -0.51
N THR A 62 7.44 -0.13 -1.62
CA THR A 62 8.26 -0.83 -2.63
C THR A 62 9.57 -1.32 -2.02
N LEU A 63 10.29 -0.44 -1.31
CA LEU A 63 11.54 -0.78 -0.63
C LEU A 63 11.35 -1.90 0.39
N HIS A 64 10.36 -1.78 1.26
CA HIS A 64 10.14 -2.72 2.35
C HIS A 64 9.62 -4.07 1.87
N LEU A 65 8.70 -4.10 0.91
CA LEU A 65 8.17 -5.36 0.38
C LEU A 65 9.25 -6.18 -0.32
N LEU A 66 10.12 -5.53 -1.11
CA LEU A 66 11.28 -6.21 -1.73
C LEU A 66 12.24 -6.77 -0.67
N ALA A 67 12.54 -6.01 0.38
CA ALA A 67 13.42 -6.47 1.45
C ALA A 67 12.82 -7.67 2.22
N ILE A 68 11.51 -7.64 2.51
CA ILE A 68 10.81 -8.74 3.18
C ILE A 68 10.75 -9.97 2.27
N ALA A 69 10.44 -9.80 0.98
CA ALA A 69 10.42 -10.89 0.01
C ALA A 69 11.78 -11.56 -0.12
N HIS A 70 12.86 -10.77 -0.21
CA HIS A 70 14.23 -11.29 -0.22
C HIS A 70 14.53 -12.12 1.04
N ALA A 71 14.19 -11.61 2.24
CA ALA A 71 14.38 -12.33 3.49
C ALA A 71 13.53 -13.62 3.60
N ALA A 72 12.38 -13.64 2.92
CA ALA A 72 11.48 -14.80 2.84
C ALA A 72 11.84 -15.78 1.71
N ASN A 73 12.88 -15.51 0.91
CA ASN A 73 13.23 -16.24 -0.32
C ASN A 73 12.07 -16.29 -1.33
N VAL A 74 11.31 -15.22 -1.44
CA VAL A 74 10.26 -15.04 -2.45
C VAL A 74 10.81 -14.16 -3.57
N ASP A 75 10.69 -14.63 -4.81
CA ASP A 75 11.11 -13.87 -5.99
C ASP A 75 10.09 -12.75 -6.27
N LEU A 76 10.44 -11.55 -5.83
CA LEU A 76 9.68 -10.33 -6.06
C LEU A 76 10.60 -9.27 -6.65
N THR A 77 10.19 -8.64 -7.73
CA THR A 77 10.97 -7.65 -8.47
C THR A 77 10.26 -6.30 -8.53
N LEU A 78 10.97 -5.27 -8.97
CA LEU A 78 10.36 -3.95 -9.22
C LEU A 78 9.28 -4.02 -10.32
N GLU A 79 9.45 -4.88 -11.33
CA GLU A 79 8.50 -5.02 -12.43
C GLU A 79 7.14 -5.57 -11.97
N ASP A 80 7.11 -6.33 -10.89
CA ASP A 80 5.86 -6.81 -10.31
C ASP A 80 4.95 -5.66 -9.85
N PHE A 81 5.56 -4.57 -9.38
CA PHE A 81 4.80 -3.36 -9.02
C PHE A 81 4.17 -2.71 -10.25
N ASN A 82 4.86 -2.67 -11.41
CA ASN A 82 4.29 -2.18 -12.66
C ASN A 82 3.13 -3.07 -13.12
N THR A 83 3.34 -4.39 -13.16
CA THR A 83 2.31 -5.35 -13.56
C THR A 83 1.04 -5.23 -12.70
N ILE A 84 1.19 -5.06 -11.39
CA ILE A 84 0.05 -4.95 -10.48
C ILE A 84 -0.62 -3.57 -10.59
N GLN A 85 0.16 -2.48 -10.67
CA GLN A 85 -0.41 -1.14 -10.76
C GLN A 85 -1.25 -0.92 -12.03
N GLU A 86 -0.94 -1.59 -13.13
CA GLU A 86 -1.71 -1.48 -14.38
C GLU A 86 -3.16 -2.00 -14.25
N ARG A 87 -3.37 -2.98 -13.37
CA ARG A 87 -4.66 -3.64 -13.15
C ARG A 87 -5.42 -3.16 -11.92
N VAL A 88 -4.75 -2.51 -10.97
CA VAL A 88 -5.33 -2.11 -9.69
C VAL A 88 -5.61 -0.61 -9.67
N PRO A 89 -6.87 -0.19 -9.64
CA PRO A 89 -7.20 1.23 -9.59
C PRO A 89 -6.86 1.86 -8.24
N HIS A 90 -6.47 3.13 -8.26
CA HIS A 90 -6.35 3.95 -7.05
C HIS A 90 -7.73 4.39 -6.60
N LEU A 91 -8.19 3.91 -5.46
CA LEU A 91 -9.53 4.14 -4.94
C LEU A 91 -9.58 5.20 -3.83
N ALA A 92 -8.55 5.27 -2.99
CA ALA A 92 -8.59 6.12 -1.80
C ALA A 92 -8.32 7.59 -2.10
N ASP A 93 -9.19 8.49 -1.63
CA ASP A 93 -8.99 9.94 -1.69
C ASP A 93 -8.24 10.46 -0.47
N LEU A 94 -7.12 9.81 -0.12
CA LEU A 94 -6.31 10.07 1.06
C LEU A 94 -5.18 11.08 0.78
N LYS A 95 -4.85 11.89 1.79
CA LYS A 95 -3.68 12.77 1.76
C LYS A 95 -2.37 11.96 1.53
N PRO A 96 -1.34 12.57 0.91
CA PRO A 96 -1.22 13.98 0.54
C PRO A 96 -1.92 14.38 -0.77
N SER A 97 -2.31 13.45 -1.63
CA SER A 97 -2.93 13.75 -2.93
C SER A 97 -4.46 13.84 -2.90
N GLY A 98 -5.09 13.53 -1.77
CA GLY A 98 -6.53 13.54 -1.54
C GLY A 98 -6.97 14.47 -0.43
N GLN A 99 -8.25 14.36 -0.07
CA GLN A 99 -8.89 15.25 0.90
C GLN A 99 -8.86 14.70 2.33
N TYR A 100 -8.96 13.38 2.47
CA TYR A 100 -9.15 12.68 3.74
C TYR A 100 -7.84 12.24 4.38
N VAL A 101 -7.86 11.98 5.69
CA VAL A 101 -6.75 11.37 6.42
C VAL A 101 -7.03 9.91 6.75
N PHE A 102 -6.05 9.19 7.27
CA PHE A 102 -6.21 7.76 7.57
C PHE A 102 -7.22 7.48 8.69
N GLN A 103 -7.46 8.47 9.56
CA GLN A 103 -8.55 8.43 10.55
C GLN A 103 -9.93 8.33 9.87
N ASP A 104 -10.15 9.10 8.80
CA ASP A 104 -11.42 9.06 8.06
C ASP A 104 -11.63 7.68 7.40
N LEU A 105 -10.55 7.04 6.94
CA LEU A 105 -10.60 5.67 6.43
C LEU A 105 -11.02 4.69 7.53
N TYR A 106 -10.45 4.81 8.73
CA TYR A 106 -10.83 3.97 9.87
C TYR A 106 -12.33 4.07 10.16
N GLU A 107 -12.89 5.28 10.16
CA GLU A 107 -14.31 5.55 10.46
C GLU A 107 -15.28 4.95 9.43
N VAL A 108 -14.83 4.70 8.21
CA VAL A 108 -15.67 4.11 7.13
C VAL A 108 -15.46 2.60 6.94
N GLY A 109 -14.73 1.95 7.85
CA GLY A 109 -14.50 0.51 7.85
C GLY A 109 -13.04 0.08 7.78
N GLY A 110 -12.12 1.03 7.62
CA GLY A 110 -10.67 0.79 7.65
C GLY A 110 -10.15 -0.07 6.50
N VAL A 111 -8.89 -0.46 6.62
CA VAL A 111 -8.23 -1.35 5.64
C VAL A 111 -8.96 -2.68 5.45
N PRO A 112 -9.52 -3.33 6.50
CA PRO A 112 -10.25 -4.59 6.32
C PRO A 112 -11.46 -4.46 5.39
N ALA A 113 -12.25 -3.39 5.49
CA ALA A 113 -13.38 -3.17 4.61
C ALA A 113 -12.94 -2.93 3.15
N VAL A 114 -11.82 -2.22 2.94
CA VAL A 114 -11.22 -2.07 1.60
C VAL A 114 -10.75 -3.41 1.07
N MET A 115 -10.05 -4.21 1.87
CA MET A 115 -9.62 -5.55 1.47
C MET A 115 -10.81 -6.45 1.13
N LYS A 116 -11.89 -6.41 1.93
CA LYS A 116 -13.12 -7.16 1.66
C LYS A 116 -13.74 -6.73 0.33
N TYR A 117 -13.79 -5.43 0.05
CA TYR A 117 -14.25 -4.89 -1.22
C TYR A 117 -13.40 -5.34 -2.40
N LEU A 118 -12.07 -5.29 -2.28
CA LEU A 118 -11.12 -5.77 -3.29
C LEU A 118 -11.25 -7.29 -3.51
N LEU A 119 -11.38 -8.07 -2.43
CA LEU A 119 -11.56 -9.53 -2.52
C LEU A 119 -12.85 -9.90 -3.25
N ALA A 120 -13.97 -9.25 -2.92
CA ALA A 120 -15.26 -9.48 -3.57
C ALA A 120 -15.24 -9.17 -5.08
N ASN A 121 -14.29 -8.33 -5.53
CA ASN A 121 -14.12 -7.96 -6.93
C ASN A 121 -12.92 -8.68 -7.60
N GLY A 122 -12.36 -9.72 -6.99
CA GLY A 122 -11.34 -10.58 -7.59
C GLY A 122 -9.92 -10.00 -7.63
N PHE A 123 -9.62 -8.99 -6.82
CA PHE A 123 -8.29 -8.39 -6.76
C PHE A 123 -7.34 -9.05 -5.76
N LEU A 124 -7.85 -9.86 -4.82
CA LEU A 124 -7.06 -10.50 -3.76
C LEU A 124 -7.23 -12.03 -3.77
N HIS A 125 -6.23 -12.73 -3.23
CA HIS A 125 -6.21 -14.18 -3.04
C HIS A 125 -6.82 -14.53 -1.68
N GLY A 126 -8.12 -14.86 -1.65
CA GLY A 126 -8.87 -15.11 -0.42
C GLY A 126 -8.45 -16.36 0.35
N ASP A 127 -7.81 -17.32 -0.29
CA ASP A 127 -7.40 -18.62 0.25
C ASP A 127 -6.03 -18.61 0.95
N ARG A 128 -5.31 -17.47 0.92
CA ARG A 128 -3.99 -17.37 1.58
C ARG A 128 -4.12 -17.36 3.09
N ILE A 129 -3.27 -18.19 3.74
CA ILE A 129 -3.23 -18.28 5.21
C ILE A 129 -2.65 -17.02 5.83
N THR A 130 -3.12 -16.64 7.00
CA THR A 130 -2.65 -15.47 7.74
C THR A 130 -2.09 -15.87 9.12
N CYS A 131 -1.55 -14.89 9.85
CA CYS A 131 -1.01 -15.11 11.20
C CYS A 131 -2.07 -15.53 12.25
N THR A 132 -3.35 -15.53 11.91
CA THR A 132 -4.42 -16.04 12.79
C THR A 132 -4.63 -17.54 12.63
N GLY A 133 -4.01 -18.18 11.64
CA GLY A 133 -4.28 -19.56 11.22
C GLY A 133 -5.54 -19.72 10.37
N LYS A 134 -6.21 -18.60 10.04
CA LYS A 134 -7.34 -18.54 9.10
C LYS A 134 -6.88 -17.93 7.78
N THR A 135 -7.65 -18.14 6.73
CA THR A 135 -7.41 -17.53 5.42
C THR A 135 -7.75 -16.03 5.43
N VAL A 136 -7.35 -15.32 4.39
CA VAL A 136 -7.72 -13.90 4.15
C VAL A 136 -9.25 -13.77 4.10
N ALA A 137 -9.93 -14.62 3.33
CA ALA A 137 -11.39 -14.59 3.20
C ALA A 137 -12.10 -14.85 4.55
N GLU A 138 -11.66 -15.85 5.32
CA GLU A 138 -12.23 -16.16 6.63
C GLU A 138 -12.05 -15.01 7.63
N ASN A 139 -10.89 -14.35 7.64
CA ASN A 139 -10.68 -13.19 8.50
C ASN A 139 -11.55 -11.99 8.08
N LEU A 140 -11.66 -11.74 6.77
CA LEU A 140 -12.42 -10.59 6.26
C LEU A 140 -13.93 -10.76 6.40
N ALA A 141 -14.44 -12.00 6.52
CA ALA A 141 -15.86 -12.26 6.71
C ALA A 141 -16.43 -11.60 7.97
N ASP A 142 -15.62 -11.50 9.02
CA ASP A 142 -16.01 -10.94 10.32
C ASP A 142 -16.04 -9.39 10.34
N PHE A 143 -15.46 -8.74 9.33
CA PHE A 143 -15.44 -7.27 9.24
C PHE A 143 -16.67 -6.72 8.51
N ALA A 144 -17.07 -5.50 8.89
CA ALA A 144 -18.10 -4.76 8.19
C ALA A 144 -17.66 -4.40 6.76
N ASP A 145 -18.64 -4.17 5.88
CA ASP A 145 -18.39 -3.58 4.58
C ASP A 145 -18.08 -2.08 4.71
N LEU A 146 -17.61 -1.45 3.64
CA LEU A 146 -17.46 0.00 3.57
C LEU A 146 -18.79 0.69 3.88
N THR A 147 -18.76 1.71 4.73
CA THR A 147 -19.95 2.48 5.12
C THR A 147 -20.70 3.00 3.90
N PRO A 148 -22.00 2.73 3.74
CA PRO A 148 -22.76 3.21 2.61
C PRO A 148 -22.73 4.74 2.47
N GLY A 149 -22.48 5.25 1.26
CA GLY A 149 -22.44 6.69 0.97
C GLY A 149 -21.17 7.41 1.41
N GLN A 150 -20.17 6.70 1.94
CA GLN A 150 -18.85 7.27 2.25
C GLN A 150 -18.18 7.78 0.97
N LYS A 151 -17.18 8.69 1.12
CA LYS A 151 -16.47 9.33 0.00
C LYS A 151 -14.95 9.18 0.09
N VAL A 152 -14.46 8.43 1.07
CA VAL A 152 -13.02 8.21 1.30
C VAL A 152 -12.46 7.21 0.29
N ILE A 153 -13.24 6.16 0.00
CA ILE A 153 -12.92 5.12 -0.98
C ILE A 153 -13.88 5.26 -2.16
N MET A 154 -13.34 5.56 -3.32
CA MET A 154 -14.11 5.66 -4.57
C MET A 154 -14.52 4.27 -5.05
N PRO A 155 -15.70 4.15 -5.68
CA PRO A 155 -16.13 2.89 -6.27
C PRO A 155 -15.28 2.50 -7.48
N LEU A 156 -15.20 1.20 -7.78
CA LEU A 156 -14.44 0.66 -8.91
C LEU A 156 -14.90 1.20 -10.26
N GLU A 157 -16.18 1.54 -10.38
CA GLU A 157 -16.79 2.12 -11.61
C GLU A 157 -16.35 3.57 -11.84
N ASN A 158 -15.89 4.27 -10.78
CA ASN A 158 -15.41 5.64 -10.86
C ASN A 158 -14.23 5.85 -9.89
N PRO A 159 -13.09 5.21 -10.13
CA PRO A 159 -11.93 5.30 -9.26
C PRO A 159 -11.30 6.70 -9.34
N LYS A 160 -10.49 7.05 -8.36
CA LYS A 160 -9.67 8.27 -8.39
C LYS A 160 -8.69 8.25 -9.57
N ARG A 161 -8.18 7.06 -9.91
CA ARG A 161 -7.37 6.76 -11.10
C ARG A 161 -7.65 5.31 -11.54
N ALA A 162 -7.62 5.08 -12.83
CA ALA A 162 -7.81 3.74 -13.40
C ALA A 162 -6.63 2.80 -13.14
N ASP A 163 -5.45 3.36 -12.86
CA ASP A 163 -4.19 2.67 -12.58
C ASP A 163 -3.67 3.01 -11.16
N GLY A 164 -2.72 2.23 -10.66
CA GLY A 164 -2.10 2.45 -9.36
C GLY A 164 -1.25 3.73 -9.31
N PRO A 165 -1.03 4.28 -8.11
CA PRO A 165 -0.34 5.55 -7.91
C PRO A 165 1.19 5.45 -7.85
N LEU A 166 1.76 4.24 -7.81
CA LEU A 166 3.20 3.99 -7.79
C LEU A 166 3.62 3.35 -9.10
N ILE A 167 4.61 3.94 -9.76
CA ILE A 167 5.14 3.49 -11.04
C ILE A 167 6.65 3.26 -10.90
N ILE A 168 7.15 2.20 -11.49
CA ILE A 168 8.59 1.99 -11.65
C ILE A 168 9.01 2.59 -12.99
N LEU A 169 9.98 3.48 -12.93
CA LEU A 169 10.57 4.15 -14.08
C LEU A 169 11.94 3.55 -14.36
N ASN A 170 12.25 3.35 -15.64
CA ASN A 170 13.56 2.90 -16.11
C ASN A 170 14.10 3.88 -17.14
N GLY A 171 15.40 4.10 -17.13
CA GLY A 171 16.07 4.97 -18.07
C GLY A 171 17.56 5.07 -17.82
N ASN A 172 18.25 5.85 -18.63
CA ASN A 172 19.71 6.03 -18.51
C ASN A 172 20.14 6.71 -17.19
N LEU A 173 19.25 7.46 -16.54
CA LEU A 173 19.49 8.05 -15.22
C LEU A 173 19.28 7.03 -14.08
N ALA A 174 18.38 6.09 -14.26
CA ALA A 174 18.04 5.04 -13.30
C ALA A 174 17.89 3.70 -14.03
N PRO A 175 18.98 3.06 -14.47
CA PRO A 175 18.94 1.83 -15.26
C PRO A 175 18.37 0.66 -14.46
N ASP A 176 18.60 0.64 -13.15
CA ASP A 176 18.09 -0.41 -12.24
C ASP A 176 16.69 -0.09 -11.67
N GLY A 177 16.07 0.99 -12.14
CA GLY A 177 14.73 1.41 -11.76
C GLY A 177 14.71 2.54 -10.71
N ALA A 178 13.63 3.30 -10.76
CA ALA A 178 13.26 4.31 -9.76
C ALA A 178 11.78 4.26 -9.49
N VAL A 179 11.36 4.60 -8.26
CA VAL A 179 9.95 4.60 -7.87
C VAL A 179 9.40 6.02 -7.94
N ALA A 180 8.30 6.21 -8.66
CA ALA A 180 7.58 7.47 -8.72
C ALA A 180 6.17 7.32 -8.15
N LYS A 181 5.78 8.22 -7.22
CA LYS A 181 4.40 8.37 -6.78
C LYS A 181 3.70 9.42 -7.64
N VAL A 182 2.77 8.95 -8.49
CA VAL A 182 2.13 9.81 -9.50
C VAL A 182 0.71 10.25 -9.12
N SER A 183 0.24 9.95 -7.92
CA SER A 183 -1.12 10.26 -7.48
C SER A 183 -1.48 11.75 -7.48
N GLY A 184 -0.51 12.66 -7.36
CA GLY A 184 -0.70 14.11 -7.40
C GLY A 184 -0.06 14.80 -8.61
N VAL A 185 0.59 14.04 -9.51
CA VAL A 185 1.36 14.60 -10.63
C VAL A 185 0.43 14.97 -11.78
N LYS A 186 0.45 16.24 -12.18
CA LYS A 186 -0.32 16.77 -13.31
C LYS A 186 0.43 16.65 -14.63
N VAL A 187 1.75 16.87 -14.61
CA VAL A 187 2.62 16.83 -15.79
C VAL A 187 3.35 15.50 -15.82
N ARG A 188 3.03 14.64 -16.78
CA ARG A 188 3.62 13.29 -16.91
C ARG A 188 4.88 13.26 -17.79
N ARG A 189 5.12 14.31 -18.56
CA ARG A 189 6.29 14.45 -19.44
C ARG A 189 6.80 15.87 -19.37
N HIS A 190 8.07 15.99 -19.04
CA HIS A 190 8.79 17.26 -19.07
C HIS A 190 10.07 17.10 -19.90
N VAL A 191 10.41 18.13 -20.64
CA VAL A 191 11.66 18.19 -21.41
C VAL A 191 12.27 19.56 -21.17
N GLY A 192 13.48 19.58 -20.65
CA GLY A 192 14.17 20.83 -20.34
C GLY A 192 15.64 20.59 -19.99
N PRO A 193 16.42 21.66 -19.79
CA PRO A 193 17.80 21.55 -19.33
C PRO A 193 17.85 21.04 -17.89
N ALA A 194 18.75 20.10 -17.60
CA ALA A 194 18.98 19.63 -16.26
C ALA A 194 19.88 20.59 -15.47
N LYS A 195 19.52 20.90 -14.24
CA LYS A 195 20.37 21.55 -13.25
C LYS A 195 20.70 20.54 -12.15
N VAL A 196 21.97 20.30 -11.91
CA VAL A 196 22.48 19.30 -10.99
C VAL A 196 22.98 19.99 -9.72
N PHE A 197 22.67 19.40 -8.56
CA PHE A 197 23.10 19.87 -7.23
C PHE A 197 23.77 18.73 -6.49
N ASP A 198 24.72 19.08 -5.61
CA ASP A 198 25.45 18.11 -4.80
C ASP A 198 24.71 17.72 -3.50
N SER A 199 23.67 18.49 -3.12
CA SER A 199 22.83 18.23 -1.94
C SER A 199 21.37 18.56 -2.17
N GLU A 200 20.48 17.98 -1.35
CA GLU A 200 19.05 18.29 -1.32
C GLU A 200 18.83 19.75 -0.88
N GLU A 201 19.61 20.21 0.09
CA GLU A 201 19.53 21.58 0.63
C GLU A 201 19.80 22.61 -0.44
N ASP A 202 20.84 22.43 -1.26
CA ASP A 202 21.17 23.34 -2.34
C ASP A 202 20.09 23.33 -3.43
N ALA A 203 19.54 22.16 -3.76
CA ALA A 203 18.43 22.04 -4.70
C ALA A 203 17.16 22.75 -4.19
N ILE A 204 16.80 22.55 -2.93
CA ILE A 204 15.65 23.24 -2.31
C ILE A 204 15.88 24.75 -2.30
N GLN A 205 17.07 25.22 -1.93
CA GLN A 205 17.40 26.64 -1.91
C GLN A 205 17.25 27.25 -3.30
N ALA A 206 17.73 26.58 -4.35
CA ALA A 206 17.61 27.05 -5.73
C ALA A 206 16.15 27.14 -6.21
N VAL A 207 15.27 26.23 -5.75
CA VAL A 207 13.81 26.32 -6.00
C VAL A 207 13.20 27.52 -5.27
N LEU A 208 13.57 27.73 -3.99
CA LEU A 208 13.02 28.81 -3.17
C LEU A 208 13.47 30.21 -3.61
N THR A 209 14.61 30.29 -4.30
CA THR A 209 15.18 31.58 -4.82
C THR A 209 14.88 31.82 -6.29
N ASP A 210 13.99 31.05 -6.90
CA ASP A 210 13.64 31.11 -8.33
C ASP A 210 14.84 30.97 -9.29
N GLU A 211 15.89 30.27 -8.85
CA GLU A 211 17.02 29.92 -9.72
C GLU A 211 16.69 28.77 -10.67
N ILE A 212 15.63 28.02 -10.37
CA ILE A 212 15.02 27.01 -11.24
C ILE A 212 13.68 27.58 -11.69
N VAL A 213 13.58 27.90 -12.97
CA VAL A 213 12.35 28.36 -13.61
C VAL A 213 11.81 27.26 -14.52
N ASP A 214 10.48 27.22 -14.66
CA ASP A 214 9.74 26.29 -15.54
C ASP A 214 10.10 26.50 -17.04
#